data_29a00ac2e5033238f20e76a067d5a5b0
#
_entry.id   29a00ac2e5033238f20e76a067d5a5b0
#
_cell.length_a   1.000
_cell.length_b   1.000
_cell.length_c   1.000
_cell.angle_alpha   90.00
_cell.angle_beta   90.00
_cell.angle_gamma   90.00
#
_symmetry.space_group_name_H-M   'P 1'
#
loop_
_entity.id
_entity.type
_entity.pdbx_description
1 polymer ?
#
loop_
_entity_poly.entity_id
_entity_poly.type
_entity_poly.pdbx_seq_one_letter_code
_entity_poly.pdbx_strand_id
1 'polypeptide(L)'
;MTKEEKKAIKIERMVYAKDKLPSWLAILAIVMNVFYFVSIYKTNLSAYYTYTIGISVIINLLFMLATFLCSEGVKTYKKGFGIAMIVLGAIELARILYFPLRGITITESTTNLPIMGTPQFVRTVIYLSSAAALLIAGGIICIIHSTILEKSLKNKQGKE
;
A
#
# COMPACT_ATOMS: atom_id res chain seq x y z
N MET A 1 22.14 -31.24 -5.41
CA MET A 1 21.49 -30.41 -4.40
C MET A 1 19.99 -30.71 -4.39
N THR A 2 19.51 -31.33 -3.32
CA THR A 2 18.11 -31.73 -3.17
C THR A 2 17.21 -30.52 -2.93
N LYS A 3 15.88 -30.69 -3.15
CA LYS A 3 14.92 -29.60 -2.86
C LYS A 3 14.96 -29.14 -1.39
N GLU A 4 15.29 -30.06 -0.49
CA GLU A 4 15.40 -29.81 0.95
C GLU A 4 16.65 -28.99 1.31
N GLU A 5 17.80 -29.31 0.72
CA GLU A 5 19.02 -28.53 0.89
C GLU A 5 18.83 -27.07 0.42
N LYS A 6 18.15 -26.85 -0.73
CA LYS A 6 17.83 -25.50 -1.22
C LYS A 6 16.90 -24.74 -0.26
N LYS A 7 15.94 -25.42 0.36
CA LYS A 7 15.07 -24.82 1.38
C LYS A 7 15.83 -24.44 2.63
N ALA A 8 16.70 -25.33 3.12
CA ALA A 8 17.54 -25.08 4.31
C ALA A 8 18.44 -23.86 4.12
N ILE A 9 19.14 -23.77 2.99
CA ILE A 9 19.99 -22.62 2.65
C ILE A 9 19.18 -21.34 2.52
N LYS A 10 17.96 -21.40 1.94
CA LYS A 10 17.08 -20.22 1.84
C LYS A 10 16.65 -19.73 3.22
N ILE A 11 16.31 -20.62 4.13
CA ILE A 11 15.91 -20.29 5.50
C ILE A 11 17.10 -19.68 6.26
N GLU A 12 18.28 -20.27 6.12
CA GLU A 12 19.49 -19.76 6.74
C GLU A 12 19.84 -18.34 6.25
N ARG A 13 19.68 -18.07 4.96
CA ARG A 13 19.80 -16.74 4.41
C ARG A 13 18.76 -15.76 4.95
N MET A 14 17.52 -16.18 5.23
CA MET A 14 16.48 -15.34 5.82
C MET A 14 16.83 -14.85 7.22
N VAL A 15 17.61 -15.59 8.01
CA VAL A 15 18.05 -15.18 9.34
C VAL A 15 19.00 -13.98 9.26
N TYR A 16 19.84 -13.91 8.22
CA TYR A 16 20.88 -12.88 8.05
C TYR A 16 20.54 -11.81 7.01
N ALA A 17 19.56 -12.06 6.13
CA ALA A 17 19.22 -11.14 5.06
C ALA A 17 17.88 -10.45 5.34
N LYS A 18 17.81 -9.14 5.04
CA LYS A 18 16.57 -8.37 5.09
C LYS A 18 15.60 -8.82 4.00
N ASP A 19 14.31 -8.91 4.31
CA ASP A 19 13.26 -9.19 3.32
C ASP A 19 13.03 -7.95 2.42
N LYS A 20 13.60 -8.00 1.24
CA LYS A 20 13.55 -6.86 0.31
C LYS A 20 12.25 -6.80 -0.50
N LEU A 21 11.63 -7.96 -0.80
CA LEU A 21 10.52 -8.04 -1.74
C LEU A 21 9.26 -7.32 -1.23
N PRO A 22 8.75 -7.57 0.00
CA PRO A 22 7.62 -6.81 0.53
C PRO A 22 7.91 -5.31 0.66
N SER A 23 9.15 -4.95 1.01
CA SER A 23 9.58 -3.56 1.09
C SER A 23 9.52 -2.86 -0.28
N TRP A 24 9.99 -3.50 -1.35
CA TRP A 24 9.89 -2.96 -2.70
C TRP A 24 8.45 -2.78 -3.16
N LEU A 25 7.55 -3.73 -2.86
CA LEU A 25 6.13 -3.60 -3.16
C LEU A 25 5.49 -2.42 -2.43
N ALA A 26 5.86 -2.19 -1.16
CA ALA A 26 5.40 -1.03 -0.41
C ALA A 26 5.92 0.30 -1.01
N ILE A 27 7.19 0.36 -1.42
CA ILE A 27 7.75 1.54 -2.10
C ILE A 27 7.03 1.81 -3.42
N LEU A 28 6.75 0.77 -4.20
CA LEU A 28 6.00 0.91 -5.45
C LEU A 28 4.57 1.41 -5.20
N ALA A 29 3.92 0.98 -4.12
CA ALA A 29 2.62 1.50 -3.70
C ALA A 29 2.70 3.01 -3.36
N ILE A 30 3.79 3.47 -2.72
CA ILE A 30 4.01 4.89 -2.47
C ILE A 30 4.10 5.66 -3.80
N VAL A 31 4.80 5.13 -4.80
CA VAL A 31 4.88 5.75 -6.13
C VAL A 31 3.50 5.89 -6.78
N MET A 32 2.65 4.86 -6.67
CA MET A 32 1.25 4.95 -7.15
C MET A 32 0.45 6.02 -6.41
N ASN A 33 0.67 6.19 -5.10
CA ASN A 33 0.06 7.25 -4.30
C ASN A 33 0.56 8.65 -4.69
N VAL A 34 1.80 8.80 -5.12
CA VAL A 34 2.31 10.07 -5.70
C VAL A 34 1.56 10.40 -6.99
N PHE A 35 1.37 9.43 -7.88
CA PHE A 35 0.58 9.65 -9.10
C PHE A 35 -0.88 9.99 -8.81
N TYR A 36 -1.48 9.36 -7.81
CA TYR A 36 -2.80 9.74 -7.30
C TYR A 36 -2.82 11.19 -6.82
N PHE A 37 -1.84 11.60 -6.01
CA PHE A 37 -1.70 12.97 -5.52
C PHE A 37 -1.65 13.99 -6.67
N VAL A 38 -0.80 13.75 -7.67
CA VAL A 38 -0.69 14.63 -8.85
C VAL A 38 -2.00 14.68 -9.64
N SER A 39 -2.73 13.57 -9.70
CA SER A 39 -4.02 13.50 -10.38
C SER A 39 -5.09 14.35 -9.69
N ILE A 40 -5.12 14.35 -8.35
CA ILE A 40 -6.06 15.18 -7.56
C ILE A 40 -5.73 16.66 -7.69
N TYR A 41 -4.46 17.02 -7.65
CA TYR A 41 -4.02 18.42 -7.67
C TYR A 41 -4.41 19.14 -8.97
N LYS A 42 -4.65 18.42 -10.05
CA LYS A 42 -5.10 18.98 -11.34
C LYS A 42 -6.61 19.23 -11.43
N THR A 43 -7.37 19.01 -10.36
CA THR A 43 -8.81 19.23 -10.34
C THR A 43 -9.13 20.74 -10.27
N ASN A 44 -10.09 21.22 -11.05
CA ASN A 44 -10.56 22.61 -10.98
C ASN A 44 -11.25 22.86 -9.64
N LEU A 45 -10.78 23.89 -8.92
CA LEU A 45 -11.14 24.16 -7.54
C LEU A 45 -12.18 25.26 -7.46
N SER A 46 -13.40 24.94 -7.02
CA SER A 46 -14.26 25.92 -6.35
C SER A 46 -13.92 26.00 -4.85
N ALA A 47 -14.28 27.11 -4.18
CA ALA A 47 -13.93 27.34 -2.77
C ALA A 47 -14.35 26.19 -1.82
N TYR A 48 -15.48 25.53 -2.08
CA TYR A 48 -15.98 24.39 -1.30
C TYR A 48 -15.02 23.17 -1.37
N TYR A 49 -14.36 22.97 -2.49
CA TYR A 49 -13.45 21.83 -2.73
C TYR A 49 -12.06 22.02 -2.16
N THR A 50 -11.66 23.25 -1.85
CA THR A 50 -10.37 23.53 -1.22
C THR A 50 -10.22 22.74 0.08
N TYR A 51 -11.27 22.68 0.91
CA TYR A 51 -11.24 21.89 2.15
C TYR A 51 -11.20 20.38 1.89
N THR A 52 -12.02 19.88 1.00
CA THR A 52 -12.08 18.44 0.70
C THR A 52 -10.77 17.94 0.09
N ILE A 53 -10.18 18.72 -0.81
CA ILE A 53 -8.88 18.40 -1.40
C ILE A 53 -7.78 18.54 -0.36
N GLY A 54 -7.80 19.60 0.47
CA GLY A 54 -6.83 19.76 1.55
C GLY A 54 -6.81 18.56 2.50
N ILE A 55 -7.97 18.11 2.94
CA ILE A 55 -8.10 16.91 3.77
C ILE A 55 -7.59 15.66 3.03
N SER A 56 -7.95 15.49 1.76
CA SER A 56 -7.47 14.36 0.95
C SER A 56 -5.95 14.36 0.78
N VAL A 57 -5.33 15.53 0.65
CA VAL A 57 -3.88 15.69 0.60
C VAL A 57 -3.23 15.26 1.90
N ILE A 58 -3.75 15.75 3.04
CA ILE A 58 -3.22 15.40 4.38
C ILE A 58 -3.34 13.90 4.60
N ILE A 59 -4.51 13.31 4.33
CA ILE A 59 -4.72 11.85 4.46
C ILE A 59 -3.73 11.10 3.58
N ASN A 60 -3.50 11.55 2.35
CA ASN A 60 -2.57 10.89 1.44
C ASN A 60 -1.12 10.94 1.96
N LEU A 61 -0.68 12.06 2.49
CA LEU A 61 0.66 12.21 3.08
C LEU A 61 0.84 11.31 4.30
N LEU A 62 -0.15 11.27 5.21
CA LEU A 62 -0.13 10.36 6.35
C LEU A 62 -0.11 8.90 5.93
N PHE A 63 -0.84 8.56 4.87
CA PHE A 63 -0.88 7.22 4.31
C PHE A 63 0.47 6.81 3.70
N MET A 64 1.09 7.70 2.95
CA MET A 64 2.43 7.47 2.40
C MET A 64 3.47 7.30 3.49
N LEU A 65 3.41 8.09 4.57
CA LEU A 65 4.28 7.96 5.74
C LEU A 65 4.08 6.61 6.43
N ALA A 66 2.83 6.20 6.69
CA ALA A 66 2.52 4.90 7.28
C ALA A 66 3.03 3.75 6.40
N THR A 67 2.84 3.83 5.08
CA THR A 67 3.34 2.84 4.13
C THR A 67 4.87 2.77 4.14
N PHE A 68 5.55 3.91 4.24
CA PHE A 68 7.02 3.96 4.35
C PHE A 68 7.50 3.29 5.64
N LEU A 69 6.88 3.58 6.78
CA LEU A 69 7.20 2.93 8.05
C LEU A 69 6.98 1.41 7.98
N CYS A 70 5.90 0.97 7.36
CA CYS A 70 5.67 -0.46 7.11
C CYS A 70 6.74 -1.06 6.19
N SER A 71 7.16 -0.35 5.14
CA SER A 71 8.23 -0.78 4.22
C SER A 71 9.55 -1.06 4.95
N GLU A 72 9.91 -0.26 5.93
CA GLU A 72 11.09 -0.51 6.77
C GLU A 72 10.85 -1.66 7.75
N GLY A 73 9.66 -1.72 8.34
CA GLY A 73 9.30 -2.75 9.33
C GLY A 73 9.25 -4.16 8.75
N VAL A 74 8.76 -4.35 7.52
CA VAL A 74 8.67 -5.68 6.89
C VAL A 74 10.03 -6.30 6.59
N LYS A 75 11.09 -5.50 6.47
CA LYS A 75 12.48 -5.99 6.28
C LYS A 75 12.95 -6.89 7.41
N THR A 76 12.33 -6.76 8.60
CA THR A 76 12.70 -7.50 9.81
C THR A 76 11.85 -8.76 10.03
N TYR A 77 11.10 -9.22 9.04
CA TYR A 77 10.22 -10.41 9.11
C TYR A 77 9.18 -10.39 10.23
N LYS A 78 8.78 -9.20 10.71
CA LYS A 78 7.76 -9.08 11.75
C LYS A 78 6.36 -9.16 11.14
N LYS A 79 5.56 -10.15 11.54
CA LYS A 79 4.18 -10.38 11.07
C LYS A 79 3.27 -9.15 11.22
N GLY A 80 3.46 -8.37 12.29
CA GLY A 80 2.66 -7.18 12.57
C GLY A 80 2.69 -6.15 11.44
N PHE A 81 3.86 -5.93 10.83
CA PHE A 81 3.98 -5.01 9.68
C PHE A 81 3.33 -5.58 8.40
N GLY A 82 3.33 -6.90 8.22
CA GLY A 82 2.59 -7.55 7.13
C GLY A 82 1.08 -7.34 7.27
N ILE A 83 0.54 -7.50 8.49
CA ILE A 83 -0.87 -7.25 8.79
C ILE A 83 -1.19 -5.75 8.59
N ALA A 84 -0.33 -4.85 9.07
CA ALA A 84 -0.51 -3.41 8.89
C ALA A 84 -0.57 -3.03 7.39
N MET A 85 0.27 -3.63 6.54
CA MET A 85 0.22 -3.42 5.08
C MET A 85 -1.11 -3.88 4.47
N ILE A 86 -1.67 -5.01 4.90
CA ILE A 86 -2.98 -5.49 4.43
C ILE A 86 -4.08 -4.51 4.84
N VAL A 87 -4.06 -4.04 6.09
CA VAL A 87 -5.02 -3.05 6.59
C VAL A 87 -4.90 -1.74 5.81
N LEU A 88 -3.70 -1.24 5.56
CA LEU A 88 -3.47 -0.07 4.72
C LEU A 88 -4.00 -0.29 3.30
N GLY A 89 -3.78 -1.45 2.70
CA GLY A 89 -4.33 -1.79 1.38
C GLY A 89 -5.87 -1.78 1.36
N ALA A 90 -6.53 -2.27 2.41
CA ALA A 90 -7.98 -2.21 2.55
C ALA A 90 -8.50 -0.77 2.70
N ILE A 91 -7.81 0.06 3.48
CA ILE A 91 -8.12 1.50 3.62
C ILE A 91 -7.96 2.21 2.28
N GLU A 92 -6.95 1.84 1.48
CA GLU A 92 -6.72 2.41 0.15
C GLU A 92 -7.89 2.13 -0.80
N LEU A 93 -8.47 0.93 -0.75
CA LEU A 93 -9.69 0.62 -1.50
C LEU A 93 -10.89 1.46 -1.01
N ALA A 94 -11.03 1.64 0.30
CA ALA A 94 -12.10 2.47 0.86
C ALA A 94 -11.99 3.95 0.43
N ARG A 95 -10.78 4.46 0.20
CA ARG A 95 -10.54 5.82 -0.30
C ARG A 95 -11.13 6.05 -1.70
N ILE A 96 -11.25 5.02 -2.52
CA ILE A 96 -11.91 5.11 -3.83
C ILE A 96 -13.36 5.55 -3.69
N LEU A 97 -14.05 5.05 -2.65
CA LEU A 97 -15.44 5.38 -2.38
C LEU A 97 -15.62 6.82 -1.87
N TYR A 98 -14.60 7.35 -1.19
CA TYR A 98 -14.71 8.67 -0.57
C TYR A 98 -14.48 9.81 -1.56
N PHE A 99 -13.29 9.93 -2.15
CA PHE A 99 -12.95 11.10 -2.97
C PHE A 99 -13.26 10.93 -4.46
N PRO A 100 -12.77 9.91 -5.17
CA PRO A 100 -13.02 9.79 -6.60
C PRO A 100 -14.51 9.64 -6.93
N LEU A 101 -15.24 8.82 -6.17
CA LEU A 101 -16.67 8.62 -6.40
C LEU A 101 -17.48 9.90 -6.16
N ARG A 102 -17.17 10.66 -5.11
CA ARG A 102 -17.83 11.95 -4.87
C ARG A 102 -17.44 13.00 -5.92
N GLY A 103 -16.20 13.02 -6.37
CA GLY A 103 -15.74 13.97 -7.38
C GLY A 103 -16.45 13.83 -8.72
N ILE A 104 -16.93 12.63 -9.10
CA ILE A 104 -17.69 12.42 -10.34
C ILE A 104 -19.19 12.63 -10.13
N THR A 105 -19.72 12.45 -8.92
CA THR A 105 -21.16 12.55 -8.63
C THR A 105 -21.61 13.95 -8.27
N ILE A 106 -20.72 14.80 -7.76
CA ILE A 106 -21.06 16.16 -7.35
C ILE A 106 -20.78 17.12 -8.49
N THR A 107 -21.77 17.94 -8.83
CA THR A 107 -21.70 18.95 -9.87
C THR A 107 -21.36 20.32 -9.27
N GLU A 108 -20.49 21.06 -9.90
CA GLU A 108 -20.19 22.42 -9.50
C GLU A 108 -21.36 23.35 -9.80
N SER A 109 -21.76 24.14 -8.81
CA SER A 109 -22.95 25.00 -8.90
C SER A 109 -22.83 26.12 -9.97
N THR A 110 -21.61 26.48 -10.34
CA THR A 110 -21.33 27.56 -11.30
C THR A 110 -21.28 27.09 -12.75
N THR A 111 -20.78 25.87 -13.00
CA THR A 111 -20.51 25.35 -14.35
C THR A 111 -21.42 24.20 -14.75
N ASN A 112 -22.21 23.64 -13.82
CA ASN A 112 -23.01 22.42 -14.00
C ASN A 112 -22.19 21.21 -14.51
N LEU A 113 -20.87 21.24 -14.35
CA LEU A 113 -19.97 20.16 -14.73
C LEU A 113 -19.53 19.37 -13.50
N PRO A 114 -19.27 18.05 -13.63
CA PRO A 114 -18.71 17.29 -12.53
C PRO A 114 -17.30 17.79 -12.20
N ILE A 115 -16.96 17.78 -10.93
CA ILE A 115 -15.67 18.29 -10.43
C ILE A 115 -14.50 17.51 -10.98
N MET A 116 -14.71 16.22 -11.17
CA MET A 116 -13.72 15.31 -11.74
C MET A 116 -14.23 14.75 -13.06
N GLY A 117 -13.49 14.98 -14.14
CA GLY A 117 -13.81 14.40 -15.44
C GLY A 117 -13.63 12.87 -15.44
N THR A 118 -14.41 12.17 -16.27
CA THR A 118 -14.35 10.71 -16.39
C THR A 118 -12.94 10.17 -16.61
N PRO A 119 -12.07 10.74 -17.49
CA PRO A 119 -10.71 10.23 -17.67
C PRO A 119 -9.84 10.38 -16.42
N GLN A 120 -10.05 11.44 -15.63
CA GLN A 120 -9.34 11.68 -14.40
C GLN A 120 -9.80 10.70 -13.32
N PHE A 121 -11.10 10.46 -13.21
CA PHE A 121 -11.67 9.45 -12.31
C PHE A 121 -11.07 8.07 -12.54
N VAL A 122 -11.06 7.61 -13.82
CA VAL A 122 -10.50 6.29 -14.17
C VAL A 122 -9.04 6.19 -13.78
N ARG A 123 -8.21 7.20 -14.08
CA ARG A 123 -6.79 7.21 -13.68
C ARG A 123 -6.63 7.12 -12.15
N THR A 124 -7.41 7.89 -11.42
CA THR A 124 -7.37 7.93 -9.96
C THR A 124 -7.72 6.57 -9.35
N VAL A 125 -8.76 5.91 -9.87
CA VAL A 125 -9.16 4.56 -9.45
C VAL A 125 -8.06 3.54 -9.77
N ILE A 126 -7.44 3.62 -10.94
CA ILE A 126 -6.34 2.73 -11.32
C ILE A 126 -5.16 2.88 -10.35
N TYR A 127 -4.75 4.11 -10.00
CA TYR A 127 -3.63 4.34 -9.09
C TYR A 127 -3.91 3.81 -7.69
N LEU A 128 -5.10 4.08 -7.13
CA LEU A 128 -5.47 3.59 -5.80
C LEU A 128 -5.62 2.06 -5.78
N SER A 129 -6.25 1.47 -6.79
CA SER A 129 -6.41 0.01 -6.89
C SER A 129 -5.06 -0.69 -7.02
N SER A 130 -4.14 -0.13 -7.83
CA SER A 130 -2.79 -0.65 -7.98
C SER A 130 -2.00 -0.56 -6.67
N ALA A 131 -2.08 0.58 -5.97
CA ALA A 131 -1.43 0.76 -4.67
C ALA A 131 -1.96 -0.26 -3.63
N ALA A 132 -3.28 -0.43 -3.56
CA ALA A 132 -3.92 -1.40 -2.67
C ALA A 132 -3.48 -2.85 -2.97
N ALA A 133 -3.46 -3.24 -4.25
CA ALA A 133 -3.02 -4.57 -4.66
C ALA A 133 -1.56 -4.84 -4.26
N LEU A 134 -0.67 -3.86 -4.45
CA LEU A 134 0.74 -3.95 -4.08
C LEU A 134 0.92 -4.07 -2.56
N LEU A 135 0.16 -3.31 -1.76
CA LEU A 135 0.21 -3.38 -0.29
C LEU A 135 -0.30 -4.72 0.23
N ILE A 136 -1.43 -5.20 -0.28
CA ILE A 136 -2.00 -6.48 0.12
C ILE A 136 -1.05 -7.63 -0.26
N ALA A 137 -0.54 -7.64 -1.49
CA ALA A 137 0.42 -8.65 -1.93
C ALA A 137 1.71 -8.63 -1.08
N GLY A 138 2.26 -7.45 -0.83
CA GLY A 138 3.44 -7.28 0.03
C GLY A 138 3.20 -7.74 1.46
N GLY A 139 2.03 -7.44 2.03
CA GLY A 139 1.63 -7.88 3.36
C GLY A 139 1.49 -9.40 3.46
N ILE A 140 0.85 -10.05 2.49
CA ILE A 140 0.72 -11.51 2.43
C ILE A 140 2.10 -12.19 2.33
N ILE A 141 2.97 -11.70 1.44
CA ILE A 141 4.33 -12.23 1.28
C ILE A 141 5.11 -12.10 2.59
N CYS A 142 5.03 -10.94 3.27
CA CYS A 142 5.69 -10.72 4.55
C CYS A 142 5.21 -11.73 5.61
N ILE A 143 3.90 -11.98 5.71
CA ILE A 143 3.33 -12.94 6.68
C ILE A 143 3.82 -14.35 6.36
N ILE A 144 3.83 -14.76 5.09
CA ILE A 144 4.31 -16.08 4.67
C ILE A 144 5.79 -16.26 5.05
N HIS A 145 6.64 -15.28 4.69
CA HIS A 145 8.09 -15.36 4.99
C HIS A 145 8.35 -15.37 6.49
N SER A 146 7.66 -14.52 7.25
CA SER A 146 7.76 -14.49 8.72
C SER A 146 7.33 -15.81 9.36
N THR A 147 6.25 -16.44 8.87
CA THR A 147 5.77 -17.73 9.39
C THR A 147 6.74 -18.88 9.08
N ILE A 148 7.34 -18.88 7.89
CA ILE A 148 8.36 -19.87 7.51
C ILE A 148 9.58 -19.75 8.42
N LEU A 149 10.05 -18.51 8.66
CA LEU A 149 11.20 -18.26 9.52
C LEU A 149 10.93 -18.70 10.96
N GLU A 150 9.78 -18.35 11.53
CA GLU A 150 9.40 -18.71 12.90
C GLU A 150 9.33 -20.22 13.10
N LYS A 151 8.71 -20.97 12.15
CA LYS A 151 8.65 -22.43 12.21
C LYS A 151 10.04 -23.05 12.17
N SER A 152 10.96 -22.53 11.37
CA SER A 152 12.31 -23.06 11.27
C SER A 152 13.14 -22.81 12.52
N LEU A 153 12.98 -21.66 13.16
CA LEU A 153 13.65 -21.35 14.43
C LEU A 153 13.17 -22.27 15.56
N LYS A 154 11.85 -22.49 15.66
CA LYS A 154 11.28 -23.43 16.65
C LYS A 154 11.79 -24.87 16.45
N ASN A 155 11.93 -25.31 15.21
CA ASN A 155 12.47 -26.65 14.93
C ASN A 155 13.96 -26.81 15.26
N LYS A 156 14.75 -25.72 15.23
CA LYS A 156 16.15 -25.74 15.67
C LYS A 156 16.25 -25.81 17.20
N GLN A 157 15.44 -25.02 17.93
CA GLN A 157 15.43 -25.02 19.40
C GLN A 157 14.90 -26.31 20.02
N GLY A 158 14.03 -27.07 19.36
CA GLY A 158 13.53 -28.34 19.86
C GLY A 158 14.44 -29.55 19.53
N LYS A 159 15.62 -29.33 18.94
CA LYS A 159 16.64 -30.38 18.65
C LYS A 159 17.90 -30.23 19.52
N GLU A 160 17.99 -29.18 20.33
CA GLU A 160 18.96 -28.98 21.42
C GLU A 160 18.36 -29.48 22.74
#